data_8215b7fa52a96a4003b96938c17c92e1
#
_entry.id   8215b7fa52a96a4003b96938c17c92e1
#
_cell.length_a   1.000
_cell.length_b   1.000
_cell.length_c   1.000
_cell.angle_alpha   90.00
_cell.angle_beta   90.00
_cell.angle_gamma   90.00
#
_symmetry.space_group_name_H-M   'P 1'
#
loop_
_entity.id
_entity.type
_entity.pdbx_description
1 polymer ?
#
loop_
_entity_poly.entity_id
_entity_poly.type
_entity_poly.pdbx_seq_one_letter_code
_entity_poly.pdbx_strand_id
1 'polypeptide(L)'
;TGNKPQGAGDRIESTSFNDHKRGASRTLQYRPDGEDFVSVNGKNRYTRALYGSHTAFRLETSDRPVFAVYEKRNSKNISFRLLLSDGSSVALDSTAWCESRYTPGRRSYRLTHPAWSENAELQIFALALPDEDAAIWKITPINMPQGATLRSLLSEIRLDKLSRNGDMGADPPGCFDAPEHPEQLQTMDIALDTDPQNIYILV
;
A
#
# COMPACT_ATOMS: atom_id res chain seq x y z
N THR A 1 21.55 -17.43 37.50
CA THR A 1 21.87 -17.61 36.07
C THR A 1 20.56 -17.65 35.33
N GLY A 2 20.06 -16.43 34.93
CA GLY A 2 18.84 -16.26 34.19
C GLY A 2 19.13 -16.48 32.70
N ASN A 3 18.50 -17.47 32.09
CA ASN A 3 18.43 -17.61 30.65
C ASN A 3 17.60 -16.46 30.10
N LYS A 4 18.23 -15.57 29.35
CA LYS A 4 17.51 -14.69 28.42
C LYS A 4 16.77 -15.55 27.40
N PRO A 5 15.49 -15.29 27.11
CA PRO A 5 14.88 -15.93 25.97
C PRO A 5 15.64 -15.47 24.72
N GLN A 6 16.25 -16.40 24.05
CA GLN A 6 16.79 -16.21 22.70
C GLN A 6 15.60 -15.76 21.85
N GLY A 7 15.68 -14.56 21.29
CA GLY A 7 14.69 -14.06 20.38
C GLY A 7 14.47 -15.07 19.27
N ALA A 8 13.22 -15.38 19.00
CA ALA A 8 12.84 -16.22 17.88
C ALA A 8 13.45 -15.59 16.62
N GLY A 9 14.56 -16.18 16.19
CA GLY A 9 15.28 -15.73 15.02
C GLY A 9 14.39 -15.86 13.81
N ASP A 10 14.28 -14.80 13.15
CA ASP A 10 13.98 -14.51 11.76
C ASP A 10 13.88 -15.72 10.82
N ARG A 11 12.85 -16.51 10.95
CA ARG A 11 12.37 -17.30 9.83
C ARG A 11 11.29 -16.51 9.12
N ILE A 12 11.74 -15.68 8.19
CA ILE A 12 10.85 -15.12 7.18
C ILE A 12 10.45 -16.28 6.27
N GLU A 13 9.34 -16.92 6.58
CA GLU A 13 8.66 -17.68 5.55
C GLU A 13 8.22 -16.67 4.51
N SER A 14 8.75 -16.80 3.30
CA SER A 14 8.43 -15.94 2.18
C SER A 14 7.03 -16.27 1.67
N THR A 15 6.02 -15.87 2.41
CA THR A 15 4.69 -15.78 1.80
C THR A 15 4.77 -14.77 0.68
N SER A 16 4.28 -15.12 -0.51
CA SER A 16 4.21 -14.17 -1.59
C SER A 16 3.38 -12.97 -1.14
N PHE A 17 3.70 -11.78 -1.63
CA PHE A 17 2.92 -10.57 -1.31
C PHE A 17 1.42 -10.73 -1.57
N ASN A 18 1.04 -11.63 -2.46
CA ASN A 18 -0.35 -11.92 -2.84
C ASN A 18 -1.00 -13.07 -2.04
N ASP A 19 -0.31 -13.66 -1.08
CA ASP A 19 -0.85 -14.79 -0.34
C ASP A 19 -1.73 -14.33 0.83
N HIS A 20 -3.04 -14.34 0.61
CA HIS A 20 -4.07 -13.97 1.60
C HIS A 20 -4.95 -15.13 2.00
N LYS A 21 -4.47 -16.33 1.95
CA LYS A 21 -5.27 -17.48 2.33
C LYS A 21 -5.77 -17.33 3.75
N ARG A 22 -7.07 -17.46 3.91
CA ARG A 22 -7.72 -17.46 5.23
C ARG A 22 -7.10 -18.55 6.11
N GLY A 23 -6.67 -18.18 7.31
CA GLY A 23 -5.98 -19.08 8.22
C GLY A 23 -4.52 -19.30 7.91
N ALA A 24 -3.98 -18.67 6.87
CA ALA A 24 -2.54 -18.66 6.66
C ALA A 24 -1.84 -17.87 7.77
N SER A 25 -0.75 -18.42 8.27
CA SER A 25 0.11 -17.72 9.22
C SER A 25 0.74 -16.51 8.52
N ARG A 26 0.57 -15.32 9.08
CA ARG A 26 1.23 -14.10 8.61
C ARG A 26 2.41 -13.80 9.51
N THR A 27 3.59 -13.66 8.94
CA THR A 27 4.75 -13.16 9.68
C THR A 27 4.73 -11.64 9.62
N LEU A 28 4.26 -11.02 10.70
CA LEU A 28 4.27 -9.57 10.86
C LEU A 28 5.61 -9.17 11.47
N GLN A 29 6.32 -8.28 10.79
CA GLN A 29 7.65 -7.80 11.19
C GLN A 29 7.62 -6.32 11.55
N TYR A 30 6.68 -5.94 12.40
CA TYR A 30 6.63 -4.59 12.91
C TYR A 30 7.51 -4.45 14.13
N ARG A 31 8.25 -3.35 14.17
CA ARG A 31 8.98 -2.89 15.35
C ARG A 31 8.49 -1.51 15.74
N PRO A 32 8.39 -1.19 17.03
CA PRO A 32 8.08 0.15 17.47
C PRO A 32 9.26 1.10 17.18
N ASP A 33 8.92 2.32 16.76
CA ASP A 33 9.86 3.43 16.58
C ASP A 33 9.14 4.75 16.91
N GLY A 34 9.30 5.23 18.13
CA GLY A 34 8.51 6.33 18.68
C GLY A 34 7.03 5.98 18.74
N GLU A 35 6.20 6.77 18.08
CA GLU A 35 4.75 6.53 17.98
C GLU A 35 4.38 5.63 16.80
N ASP A 36 5.34 5.29 15.95
CA ASP A 36 5.13 4.51 14.75
C ASP A 36 5.40 3.02 14.97
N PHE A 37 4.77 2.20 14.16
CA PHE A 37 5.14 0.81 13.94
C PHE A 37 5.75 0.68 12.55
N VAL A 38 7.00 0.23 12.48
CA VAL A 38 7.80 0.21 11.25
C VAL A 38 7.99 -1.21 10.76
N SER A 39 7.83 -1.41 9.47
CA SER A 39 8.17 -2.64 8.76
C SER A 39 9.04 -2.33 7.54
N VAL A 40 10.09 -3.11 7.33
CA VAL A 40 10.96 -2.99 6.15
C VAL A 40 10.80 -4.22 5.28
N ASN A 41 10.54 -3.99 3.99
CA ASN A 41 10.33 -5.05 2.99
C ASN A 41 9.26 -6.09 3.38
N GLY A 42 8.25 -5.66 4.12
CA GLY A 42 7.12 -6.49 4.48
C GLY A 42 6.37 -7.00 3.25
N LYS A 43 5.65 -8.12 3.40
CA LYS A 43 5.02 -8.84 2.29
C LYS A 43 3.51 -9.05 2.48
N ASN A 44 2.95 -8.50 3.55
CA ASN A 44 1.54 -8.74 3.86
C ASN A 44 0.65 -7.63 3.27
N ARG A 45 -0.43 -8.04 2.62
CA ARG A 45 -1.49 -7.14 2.18
C ARG A 45 -2.49 -6.90 3.29
N TYR A 46 -3.13 -5.75 3.24
CA TYR A 46 -4.28 -5.37 4.07
C TYR A 46 -4.07 -5.65 5.56
N THR A 47 -3.00 -5.11 6.09
CA THR A 47 -2.57 -5.35 7.47
C THR A 47 -3.10 -4.31 8.44
N ARG A 48 -3.50 -3.14 7.95
CA ARG A 48 -4.02 -2.04 8.75
C ARG A 48 -5.08 -1.26 7.98
N ALA A 49 -6.22 -1.09 8.60
CA ALA A 49 -7.28 -0.23 8.10
C ALA A 49 -7.16 1.19 8.68
N LEU A 50 -7.40 2.19 7.85
CA LEU A 50 -7.54 3.58 8.26
C LEU A 50 -9.01 3.96 8.12
N TYR A 51 -9.55 4.56 9.16
CA TYR A 51 -10.93 5.00 9.22
C TYR A 51 -11.01 6.52 9.19
N GLY A 52 -12.05 7.03 8.52
CA GLY A 52 -12.43 8.43 8.59
C GLY A 52 -13.39 8.69 9.76
N SER A 53 -14.53 9.29 9.47
CA SER A 53 -15.54 9.63 10.48
C SER A 53 -16.30 8.44 11.03
N HIS A 54 -16.39 7.34 10.28
CA HIS A 54 -17.12 6.13 10.68
C HIS A 54 -16.50 4.88 10.03
N THR A 55 -16.93 3.71 10.48
CA THR A 55 -16.35 2.43 10.07
C THR A 55 -16.93 1.86 8.76
N ALA A 56 -17.95 2.48 8.19
CA ALA A 56 -18.53 2.04 6.92
C ALA A 56 -17.64 2.38 5.71
N PHE A 57 -16.81 3.41 5.84
CA PHE A 57 -15.74 3.74 4.90
C PHE A 57 -14.39 3.47 5.54
N ARG A 58 -13.50 2.82 4.83
CA ARG A 58 -12.14 2.61 5.28
C ARG A 58 -11.17 2.46 4.12
N LEU A 59 -9.93 2.86 4.39
CA LEU A 59 -8.79 2.62 3.53
C LEU A 59 -7.98 1.45 4.11
N GLU A 60 -7.98 0.33 3.43
CA GLU A 60 -7.12 -0.80 3.76
C GLU A 60 -5.71 -0.54 3.24
N THR A 61 -4.72 -0.77 4.07
CA THR A 61 -3.32 -0.55 3.73
C THR A 61 -2.50 -1.82 3.91
N SER A 62 -1.40 -1.91 3.16
CA SER A 62 -0.52 -3.07 3.10
C SER A 62 0.89 -2.71 3.56
N ASP A 63 1.75 -3.71 3.72
CA ASP A 63 3.18 -3.48 4.01
C ASP A 63 3.91 -2.78 2.87
N ARG A 64 3.35 -2.82 1.68
CA ARG A 64 3.78 -2.10 0.48
C ARG A 64 2.63 -1.27 -0.07
N PRO A 65 2.86 -0.26 -0.93
CA PRO A 65 1.83 0.69 -1.34
C PRO A 65 0.81 0.08 -2.32
N VAL A 66 0.01 -0.82 -1.82
CA VAL A 66 -1.21 -1.34 -2.42
C VAL A 66 -2.33 -1.13 -1.42
N PHE A 67 -3.45 -0.62 -1.90
CA PHE A 67 -4.56 -0.18 -1.07
C PHE A 67 -5.87 -0.73 -1.59
N ALA A 68 -6.85 -0.82 -0.71
CA ALA A 68 -8.24 -0.99 -1.09
C ALA A 68 -9.09 0.05 -0.36
N VAL A 69 -9.91 0.77 -1.09
CA VAL A 69 -10.97 1.59 -0.54
C VAL A 69 -12.21 0.72 -0.42
N TYR A 70 -12.72 0.63 0.79
CA TYR A 70 -13.94 -0.12 1.08
C TYR A 70 -15.09 0.84 1.38
N GLU A 71 -16.10 0.77 0.52
CA GLU A 71 -17.36 1.47 0.68
C GLU A 71 -18.50 0.55 0.22
N LYS A 72 -18.88 -0.39 1.06
CA LYS A 72 -19.94 -1.38 0.75
C LYS A 72 -19.77 -2.00 -0.66
N ARG A 73 -20.63 -1.59 -1.62
CA ARG A 73 -20.62 -2.15 -2.98
C ARG A 73 -19.65 -1.46 -3.95
N ASN A 74 -19.06 -0.33 -3.55
CA ASN A 74 -18.20 0.49 -4.39
C ASN A 74 -16.71 0.35 -4.01
N SER A 75 -16.31 -0.84 -3.65
CA SER A 75 -14.92 -1.08 -3.26
C SER A 75 -13.98 -1.03 -4.47
N LYS A 76 -12.78 -0.50 -4.24
CA LYS A 76 -11.77 -0.29 -5.30
C LYS A 76 -10.39 -0.68 -4.81
N ASN A 77 -9.60 -1.32 -5.67
CA ASN A 77 -8.16 -1.45 -5.49
C ASN A 77 -7.43 -0.24 -6.06
N ILE A 78 -6.40 0.20 -5.37
CA ILE A 78 -5.54 1.30 -5.79
C ILE A 78 -4.09 0.86 -5.64
N SER A 79 -3.34 1.01 -6.72
CA SER A 79 -1.90 0.77 -6.77
C SER A 79 -1.21 1.81 -7.64
N PHE A 80 0.11 1.81 -7.61
CA PHE A 80 0.91 2.78 -8.34
C PHE A 80 2.06 2.11 -9.06
N ARG A 81 2.47 2.71 -10.17
CA ARG A 81 3.61 2.28 -10.98
C ARG A 81 4.42 3.49 -11.39
N LEU A 82 5.74 3.38 -11.33
CA LEU A 82 6.64 4.37 -11.88
C LEU A 82 7.05 3.94 -13.30
N LEU A 83 6.81 4.81 -14.26
CA LEU A 83 7.22 4.65 -15.65
C LEU A 83 8.50 5.45 -15.87
N LEU A 84 9.49 4.86 -16.52
CA LEU A 84 10.77 5.50 -16.83
C LEU A 84 10.83 5.87 -18.32
N SER A 85 11.69 6.83 -18.65
CA SER A 85 11.84 7.35 -20.02
C SER A 85 12.32 6.31 -21.03
N ASP A 86 12.97 5.23 -20.60
CA ASP A 86 13.39 4.10 -21.43
C ASP A 86 12.27 3.10 -21.76
N GLY A 87 11.05 3.37 -21.28
CA GLY A 87 9.89 2.50 -21.45
C GLY A 87 9.76 1.40 -20.39
N SER A 88 10.72 1.25 -19.50
CA SER A 88 10.62 0.35 -18.36
C SER A 88 9.68 0.90 -17.30
N SER A 89 9.18 0.03 -16.43
CA SER A 89 8.32 0.43 -15.33
C SER A 89 8.52 -0.45 -14.10
N VAL A 90 8.30 0.16 -12.94
CA VAL A 90 8.40 -0.51 -11.64
C VAL A 90 7.08 -0.32 -10.89
N ALA A 91 6.42 -1.42 -10.54
CA ALA A 91 5.29 -1.37 -9.62
C ALA A 91 5.80 -0.98 -8.22
N LEU A 92 5.13 -0.06 -7.55
CA LEU A 92 5.62 0.44 -6.27
C LEU A 92 5.56 -0.60 -5.15
N ASP A 93 4.73 -1.63 -5.30
CA ASP A 93 4.69 -2.78 -4.41
C ASP A 93 5.85 -3.77 -4.63
N SER A 94 6.62 -3.59 -5.72
CA SER A 94 7.73 -4.47 -6.11
C SER A 94 9.10 -3.75 -6.09
N THR A 95 9.18 -2.59 -5.43
CA THR A 95 10.45 -1.88 -5.25
C THR A 95 11.45 -2.70 -4.45
N ALA A 96 12.73 -2.51 -4.70
CA ALA A 96 13.79 -3.27 -4.02
C ALA A 96 13.82 -2.99 -2.52
N TRP A 97 13.49 -1.77 -2.12
CA TRP A 97 13.39 -1.38 -0.72
C TRP A 97 12.12 -0.59 -0.46
N CYS A 98 11.44 -0.96 0.62
CA CYS A 98 10.22 -0.30 1.09
C CYS A 98 10.23 -0.29 2.62
N GLU A 99 10.28 0.89 3.20
CA GLU A 99 9.96 1.08 4.62
C GLU A 99 8.52 1.56 4.72
N SER A 100 7.70 0.86 5.50
CA SER A 100 6.35 1.31 5.81
C SER A 100 6.21 1.64 7.29
N ARG A 101 5.50 2.73 7.58
CA ARG A 101 5.20 3.21 8.93
C ARG A 101 3.71 3.31 9.12
N TYR A 102 3.24 2.74 10.20
CA TYR A 102 1.86 2.86 10.64
C TYR A 102 1.80 3.65 11.95
N THR A 103 0.98 4.69 11.94
CA THR A 103 0.52 5.39 13.13
C THR A 103 -1.01 5.37 13.09
N PRO A 104 -1.73 5.29 14.21
CA PRO A 104 -3.18 5.35 14.18
C PRO A 104 -3.69 6.51 13.31
N GLY A 105 -4.50 6.18 12.30
CA GLY A 105 -5.06 7.14 11.34
C GLY A 105 -4.22 7.43 10.11
N ARG A 106 -2.98 6.92 9.97
CA ARG A 106 -2.14 7.17 8.80
C ARG A 106 -1.21 6.01 8.46
N ARG A 107 -0.85 5.92 7.19
CA ARG A 107 0.18 5.00 6.70
C ARG A 107 1.15 5.76 5.81
N SER A 108 2.45 5.53 5.97
CA SER A 108 3.46 6.13 5.11
C SER A 108 4.46 5.11 4.61
N TYR A 109 5.07 5.43 3.46
CA TYR A 109 6.03 4.57 2.79
C TYR A 109 7.21 5.40 2.29
N ARG A 110 8.39 4.81 2.34
CA ARG A 110 9.58 5.30 1.66
C ARG A 110 10.09 4.20 0.75
N LEU A 111 10.31 4.52 -0.52
CA LEU A 111 10.60 3.55 -1.56
C LEU A 111 11.88 3.95 -2.30
N THR A 112 12.75 2.98 -2.52
CA THR A 112 13.91 3.11 -3.42
C THR A 112 14.01 1.91 -4.35
N HIS A 113 14.61 2.11 -5.52
CA HIS A 113 14.81 1.03 -6.49
C HIS A 113 16.06 1.29 -7.33
N PRO A 114 16.89 0.26 -7.65
CA PRO A 114 18.12 0.42 -8.41
C PRO A 114 17.92 0.97 -9.84
N ALA A 115 16.75 0.75 -10.45
CA ALA A 115 16.43 1.29 -11.78
C ALA A 115 16.16 2.81 -11.77
N TRP A 116 16.05 3.42 -10.60
CA TRP A 116 15.89 4.86 -10.46
C TRP A 116 17.25 5.54 -10.39
N SER A 117 17.28 6.88 -10.40
CA SER A 117 18.54 7.58 -10.21
C SER A 117 19.14 7.32 -8.83
N GLU A 118 20.43 7.52 -8.73
CA GLU A 118 21.10 7.53 -7.43
C GLU A 118 20.44 8.54 -6.49
N ASN A 119 20.22 8.14 -5.24
CA ASN A 119 19.49 8.92 -4.23
C ASN A 119 18.03 9.26 -4.58
N ALA A 120 17.44 8.60 -5.57
CA ALA A 120 16.02 8.72 -5.84
C ALA A 120 15.19 8.01 -4.76
N GLU A 121 14.18 8.71 -4.24
CA GLU A 121 13.26 8.19 -3.25
C GLU A 121 11.83 8.66 -3.59
N LEU A 122 10.87 7.79 -3.43
CA LEU A 122 9.47 8.14 -3.49
C LEU A 122 8.85 7.97 -2.10
N GLN A 123 8.23 9.01 -1.59
CA GLN A 123 7.51 8.97 -0.33
C GLN A 123 6.02 9.02 -0.59
N ILE A 124 5.27 8.18 0.12
CA ILE A 124 3.81 8.13 0.05
C ILE A 124 3.27 8.24 1.47
N PHE A 125 2.28 9.10 1.63
CA PHE A 125 1.51 9.26 2.85
C PHE A 125 0.04 9.08 2.52
N ALA A 126 -0.65 8.21 3.25
CA ALA A 126 -2.06 7.88 3.01
C ALA A 126 -2.89 8.03 4.29
N LEU A 127 -4.09 8.55 4.15
CA LEU A 127 -5.09 8.62 5.21
C LEU A 127 -6.52 8.58 4.64
N ALA A 128 -7.48 8.21 5.48
CA ALA A 128 -8.90 8.40 5.22
C ALA A 128 -9.32 9.78 5.75
N LEU A 129 -10.17 10.50 5.00
CA LEU A 129 -10.62 11.82 5.40
C LEU A 129 -11.62 11.71 6.56
N PRO A 130 -11.57 12.65 7.52
CA PRO A 130 -12.47 12.59 8.69
C PRO A 130 -13.90 13.00 8.39
N ASP A 131 -14.14 13.83 7.39
CA ASP A 131 -15.44 14.44 7.13
C ASP A 131 -16.11 13.96 5.84
N GLU A 132 -15.42 13.12 5.07
CA GLU A 132 -15.89 12.60 3.78
C GLU A 132 -15.54 11.12 3.64
N ASP A 133 -16.36 10.38 2.89
CA ASP A 133 -16.06 9.01 2.49
C ASP A 133 -15.04 9.01 1.35
N ALA A 134 -13.82 9.40 1.69
CA ALA A 134 -12.73 9.54 0.74
C ALA A 134 -11.37 9.22 1.38
N ALA A 135 -10.41 8.86 0.55
CA ALA A 135 -9.03 8.65 0.94
C ALA A 135 -8.11 9.57 0.14
N ILE A 136 -7.04 10.02 0.76
CA ILE A 136 -6.05 10.89 0.14
C ILE A 136 -4.65 10.30 0.24
N TRP A 137 -3.90 10.41 -0.85
CA TRP A 137 -2.48 10.09 -0.91
C TRP A 137 -1.70 11.36 -1.23
N LYS A 138 -0.73 11.66 -0.38
CA LYS A 138 0.31 12.65 -0.67
C LYS A 138 1.55 11.90 -1.13
N ILE A 139 2.05 12.22 -2.31
CA ILE A 139 3.21 11.59 -2.92
C ILE A 139 4.29 12.65 -3.11
N THR A 140 5.48 12.38 -2.58
CA THR A 140 6.63 13.28 -2.66
C THR A 140 7.75 12.59 -3.41
N PRO A 141 8.02 12.96 -4.67
CA PRO A 141 9.17 12.49 -5.42
C PRO A 141 10.44 13.24 -5.00
N ILE A 142 11.55 12.53 -4.86
CA ILE A 142 12.87 13.08 -4.50
C ILE A 142 13.88 12.54 -5.50
N ASN A 143 14.62 13.43 -6.17
CA ASN A 143 15.66 13.08 -7.14
C ASN A 143 15.23 12.06 -8.20
N MET A 144 13.97 12.13 -8.64
CA MET A 144 13.45 11.21 -9.66
C MET A 144 14.17 11.38 -11.00
N PRO A 145 14.34 10.30 -11.77
CA PRO A 145 14.91 10.39 -13.11
C PRO A 145 14.10 11.34 -14.00
N GLN A 146 14.80 12.01 -14.92
CA GLN A 146 14.14 12.83 -15.92
C GLN A 146 13.16 11.99 -16.75
N GLY A 147 11.97 12.52 -16.99
CA GLY A 147 10.91 11.85 -17.74
C GLY A 147 10.19 10.76 -16.95
N ALA A 148 10.44 10.63 -15.64
CA ALA A 148 9.68 9.70 -14.82
C ALA A 148 8.23 10.15 -14.68
N THR A 149 7.31 9.18 -14.76
CA THR A 149 5.87 9.37 -14.65
C THR A 149 5.30 8.42 -13.62
N LEU A 150 4.51 8.94 -12.71
CA LEU A 150 3.73 8.13 -11.78
C LEU A 150 2.39 7.79 -12.42
N ARG A 151 2.09 6.51 -12.51
CA ARG A 151 0.78 6.01 -12.92
C ARG A 151 0.03 5.48 -11.72
N SER A 152 -1.15 6.01 -11.47
CA SER A 152 -2.13 5.41 -10.58
C SER A 152 -3.00 4.42 -11.34
N LEU A 153 -3.32 3.31 -10.68
CA LEU A 153 -4.17 2.25 -11.20
C LEU A 153 -5.33 2.06 -10.22
N LEU A 154 -6.52 2.34 -10.70
CA LEU A 154 -7.76 2.20 -9.96
C LEU A 154 -8.63 1.16 -10.63
N SER A 155 -9.06 0.14 -9.90
CA SER A 155 -9.96 -0.87 -10.39
C SER A 155 -11.11 -1.11 -9.44
N GLU A 156 -12.31 -1.25 -9.97
CA GLU A 156 -13.46 -1.67 -9.18
C GLU A 156 -13.31 -3.14 -8.75
N ILE A 157 -13.73 -3.42 -7.54
CA ILE A 157 -13.77 -4.77 -6.99
C ILE A 157 -15.22 -5.15 -6.84
N ARG A 158 -15.62 -6.25 -7.49
CA ARG A 158 -16.91 -6.87 -7.19
C ARG A 158 -16.80 -7.71 -5.94
N LEU A 159 -17.37 -7.19 -4.89
CA LEU A 159 -17.54 -7.92 -3.65
C LEU A 159 -18.98 -8.42 -3.62
N ASP A 160 -19.19 -9.66 -4.03
CA ASP A 160 -20.53 -10.28 -3.97
C ASP A 160 -21.00 -10.42 -2.54
N LYS A 161 -20.06 -10.63 -1.63
CA LYS A 161 -20.35 -10.76 -0.20
C LYS A 161 -19.10 -10.55 0.63
N LEU A 162 -19.10 -9.52 1.46
CA LEU A 162 -18.18 -9.42 2.58
C LEU A 162 -18.89 -9.93 3.85
N SER A 163 -18.26 -10.85 4.57
CA SER A 163 -18.74 -11.26 5.86
C SER A 163 -18.50 -10.15 6.91
N ARG A 164 -19.33 -10.12 7.94
CA ARG A 164 -19.24 -9.14 9.03
C ARG A 164 -19.13 -7.69 8.56
N ASN A 165 -19.92 -7.31 7.57
CA ASN A 165 -19.92 -5.93 7.04
C ASN A 165 -18.55 -5.42 6.58
N GLY A 166 -17.72 -6.32 6.02
CA GLY A 166 -16.43 -5.96 5.49
C GLY A 166 -15.30 -6.14 6.49
N ASP A 167 -15.44 -6.98 7.46
CA ASP A 167 -14.31 -7.46 8.27
C ASP A 167 -13.39 -8.31 7.39
N MET A 168 -12.29 -7.74 6.97
CA MET A 168 -11.32 -8.38 6.06
C MET A 168 -10.76 -9.70 6.60
N GLY A 169 -10.71 -9.88 7.90
CA GLY A 169 -10.28 -11.14 8.51
C GLY A 169 -11.21 -12.31 8.21
N ALA A 170 -12.45 -12.02 7.80
CA ALA A 170 -13.47 -12.99 7.50
C ALA A 170 -13.77 -13.14 6.00
N ASP A 171 -13.20 -12.27 5.16
CA ASP A 171 -13.48 -12.24 3.73
C ASP A 171 -12.68 -13.31 2.97
N PRO A 172 -13.20 -13.78 1.82
CA PRO A 172 -12.47 -14.73 0.99
C PRO A 172 -11.09 -14.19 0.59
N PRO A 173 -10.07 -15.05 0.50
CA PRO A 173 -8.78 -14.66 -0.05
C PRO A 173 -8.93 -14.07 -1.45
N GLY A 174 -8.16 -13.03 -1.74
CA GLY A 174 -8.09 -12.45 -3.07
C GLY A 174 -9.26 -11.52 -3.44
N CYS A 175 -10.19 -11.26 -2.54
CA CYS A 175 -11.32 -10.37 -2.85
C CYS A 175 -10.92 -8.95 -3.24
N PHE A 176 -9.72 -8.51 -2.87
CA PHE A 176 -9.15 -7.21 -3.24
C PHE A 176 -7.93 -7.29 -4.18
N ASP A 177 -7.60 -8.47 -4.69
CA ASP A 177 -6.29 -8.70 -5.30
C ASP A 177 -6.20 -8.36 -6.78
N ALA A 178 -7.30 -8.38 -7.49
CA ALA A 178 -7.29 -8.13 -8.93
C ALA A 178 -8.60 -7.49 -9.39
N PRO A 179 -8.56 -6.66 -10.44
CA PRO A 179 -9.76 -6.22 -11.10
C PRO A 179 -10.45 -7.42 -11.74
N GLU A 180 -11.73 -7.61 -11.47
CA GLU A 180 -12.53 -8.63 -12.14
C GLU A 180 -12.75 -8.31 -13.62
N HIS A 181 -12.68 -7.03 -13.95
CA HIS A 181 -12.87 -6.50 -15.30
C HIS A 181 -11.73 -5.57 -15.67
N PRO A 182 -10.69 -6.05 -16.42
CA PRO A 182 -9.58 -5.22 -16.87
C PRO A 182 -10.02 -3.98 -17.66
N GLU A 183 -11.15 -4.05 -18.35
CA GLU A 183 -11.75 -2.93 -19.08
C GLU A 183 -12.25 -1.80 -18.18
N GLN A 184 -12.41 -2.04 -16.89
CA GLN A 184 -12.79 -1.03 -15.90
C GLN A 184 -11.60 -0.42 -15.18
N LEU A 185 -10.38 -0.83 -15.53
CA LEU A 185 -9.17 -0.26 -14.97
C LEU A 185 -9.03 1.19 -15.44
N GLN A 186 -9.03 2.10 -14.48
CA GLN A 186 -8.76 3.51 -14.71
C GLN A 186 -7.31 3.81 -14.36
N THR A 187 -6.65 4.57 -15.23
CA THR A 187 -5.27 5.00 -15.03
C THR A 187 -5.17 6.51 -15.12
N MET A 188 -4.28 7.09 -14.32
CA MET A 188 -3.93 8.50 -14.38
C MET A 188 -2.41 8.63 -14.30
N ASP A 189 -1.83 9.37 -15.25
CA ASP A 189 -0.38 9.59 -15.35
C ASP A 189 -0.04 11.00 -14.89
N ILE A 190 0.98 11.12 -14.04
CA ILE A 190 1.48 12.38 -13.50
C ILE A 190 2.99 12.44 -13.73
N ALA A 191 3.47 13.44 -14.48
CA ALA A 191 4.89 13.65 -14.69
C ALA A 191 5.58 14.10 -13.40
N LEU A 192 6.77 13.53 -13.10
CA LEU A 192 7.54 13.80 -11.88
C LEU A 192 8.81 14.62 -12.12
N ASP A 193 9.07 15.03 -13.36
CA ASP A 193 10.28 15.73 -13.77
C ASP A 193 10.26 17.23 -13.52
N THR A 194 9.14 17.77 -13.12
CA THR A 194 9.02 19.17 -12.72
C THR A 194 9.14 19.26 -11.21
N ASP A 195 10.11 19.99 -10.72
CA ASP A 195 10.39 20.41 -9.35
C ASP A 195 9.70 19.61 -8.24
N PRO A 196 10.34 19.14 -7.19
CA PRO A 196 9.80 18.20 -6.22
C PRO A 196 8.58 18.77 -5.51
N GLN A 197 7.43 18.73 -6.15
CA GLN A 197 6.19 19.14 -5.57
C GLN A 197 5.45 17.92 -5.03
N ASN A 198 4.74 18.12 -3.92
CA ASN A 198 3.84 17.11 -3.43
C ASN A 198 2.68 16.93 -4.40
N ILE A 199 2.40 15.68 -4.73
CA ILE A 199 1.26 15.28 -5.55
C ILE A 199 0.18 14.78 -4.60
N TYR A 200 -1.04 15.22 -4.81
CA TYR A 200 -2.19 14.77 -4.04
C TYR A 200 -3.16 14.01 -4.94
N ILE A 201 -3.51 12.81 -4.53
CA ILE A 201 -4.52 11.98 -5.19
C ILE A 201 -5.66 11.77 -4.20
N LEU A 202 -6.86 12.05 -4.63
CA LEU A 202 -8.10 11.87 -3.87
C LEU A 202 -8.97 10.82 -4.59
N VAL A 203 -9.53 9.90 -3.83
CA VAL A 203 -10.45 8.85 -4.31
C VAL A 203 -11.61 8.67 -3.35
#